data_54ae406154a858886366fb9cbc74cce4
#
_entry.id   54ae406154a858886366fb9cbc74cce4
#
_cell.length_a   1.000
_cell.length_b   1.000
_cell.length_c   1.000
_cell.angle_alpha   90.00
_cell.angle_beta   90.00
_cell.angle_gamma   90.00
#
_symmetry.space_group_name_H-M   'P 1'
#
loop_
_entity.id
_entity.type
_entity.pdbx_description
1 polymer ?
#
loop_
_entity_poly.entity_id
_entity_poly.type
_entity_poly.pdbx_seq_one_letter_code
_entity_poly.pdbx_strand_id
1 'polypeptide(L)'
;VLFRSRYGAERFMAYVQAFTGTLAPVEWQAELYKGLLQLYPFDAVSIGTRPDCLPPAVLDFLVTLKQRVELWIELGVQTIHDATLRRVQRGHDWACSRRAVAALHARGIRTAVHVILGLPGETREHFRRTAEALARLPIDAVKIHNLHVVQHTQLAEQYRADPFPVFDEETYAQVLIDFLRRLPAGLPIMRVTTDTAKGDLVAPRWDLDKARFLDYLRTTMQARGVRQGDLARPRNGRFHTRP
;
A
#
# COMPACT_ATOMS: atom_id res chain seq x y z
N VAL A 1 22.74 0.21 -14.04
CA VAL A 1 23.08 -0.14 -15.45
C VAL A 1 22.04 -1.09 -16.03
N LEU A 2 21.73 -2.22 -15.39
CA LEU A 2 20.78 -3.25 -15.88
C LEU A 2 19.35 -2.72 -16.16
N PHE A 3 18.82 -1.83 -15.33
CA PHE A 3 17.48 -1.29 -15.51
C PHE A 3 17.39 -0.28 -16.68
N ARG A 4 18.43 0.51 -16.91
CA ARG A 4 18.52 1.40 -18.08
C ARG A 4 18.48 0.61 -19.38
N SER A 5 19.29 -0.44 -19.49
CA SER A 5 19.38 -1.23 -20.74
C SER A 5 18.14 -2.09 -20.97
N ARG A 6 17.52 -2.63 -19.91
CA ARG A 6 16.38 -3.55 -20.03
C ARG A 6 15.04 -2.85 -20.22
N TYR A 7 14.84 -1.67 -19.63
CA TYR A 7 13.56 -0.98 -19.55
C TYR A 7 13.57 0.44 -20.12
N GLY A 8 14.71 0.93 -20.64
CA GLY A 8 14.83 2.32 -21.09
C GLY A 8 14.61 3.35 -19.97
N ALA A 9 14.80 2.94 -18.71
CA ALA A 9 14.50 3.80 -17.57
C ALA A 9 15.53 4.93 -17.47
N GLU A 10 15.05 6.18 -17.37
CA GLU A 10 15.88 7.37 -17.22
C GLU A 10 15.85 7.90 -15.77
N ARG A 11 14.74 7.69 -15.06
CA ARG A 11 14.53 8.11 -13.67
C ARG A 11 14.48 6.91 -12.73
N PHE A 12 15.08 7.06 -11.55
CA PHE A 12 15.23 5.97 -10.58
C PHE A 12 14.74 6.38 -9.21
N MET A 13 13.94 5.51 -8.60
CA MET A 13 13.49 5.64 -7.23
C MET A 13 14.20 4.59 -6.37
N ALA A 14 14.82 5.02 -5.27
CA ALA A 14 15.26 4.10 -4.25
C ALA A 14 14.06 3.61 -3.43
N TYR A 15 13.90 2.30 -3.32
CA TYR A 15 12.79 1.72 -2.58
C TYR A 15 13.29 0.98 -1.34
N VAL A 16 12.95 1.53 -0.16
CA VAL A 16 13.35 1.00 1.15
C VAL A 16 12.13 0.33 1.78
N GLN A 17 12.06 -1.00 1.69
CA GLN A 17 10.88 -1.75 2.10
C GLN A 17 11.14 -2.73 3.25
N ALA A 18 12.37 -3.17 3.47
CA ALA A 18 12.66 -4.18 4.49
C ALA A 18 12.16 -3.75 5.87
N PHE A 19 11.22 -4.52 6.44
CA PHE A 19 10.60 -4.31 7.75
C PHE A 19 9.91 -2.93 7.87
N THR A 20 10.47 -2.03 8.70
CA THR A 20 9.92 -0.71 8.99
C THR A 20 11.02 0.32 8.86
N GLY A 21 11.05 1.05 7.75
CA GLY A 21 12.15 1.93 7.36
C GLY A 21 12.37 3.17 8.26
N THR A 22 11.47 3.39 9.23
CA THR A 22 11.57 4.52 10.18
C THR A 22 11.65 4.05 11.65
N LEU A 23 11.85 2.75 11.89
CA LEU A 23 12.01 2.20 13.25
C LEU A 23 13.49 2.10 13.63
N ALA A 24 14.09 3.25 13.88
CA ALA A 24 15.47 3.36 14.38
C ALA A 24 15.67 4.77 15.00
N PRO A 25 16.74 5.01 15.78
CA PRO A 25 17.12 6.36 16.17
C PRO A 25 17.27 7.29 14.95
N VAL A 26 16.84 8.54 15.07
CA VAL A 26 16.82 9.50 13.94
C VAL A 26 18.23 9.73 13.38
N GLU A 27 19.23 9.76 14.24
CA GLU A 27 20.63 9.95 13.86
C GLU A 27 21.11 8.82 12.93
N TRP A 28 20.72 7.59 13.25
CA TRP A 28 21.04 6.43 12.43
C TRP A 28 20.30 6.47 11.08
N GLN A 29 19.00 6.86 11.10
CA GLN A 29 18.23 7.06 9.87
C GLN A 29 18.88 8.13 8.98
N ALA A 30 19.32 9.25 9.57
CA ALA A 30 19.94 10.35 8.83
C ALA A 30 21.21 9.91 8.12
N GLU A 31 22.09 9.15 8.79
CA GLU A 31 23.30 8.61 8.16
C GLU A 31 22.99 7.56 7.09
N LEU A 32 22.00 6.67 7.33
CA LEU A 32 21.58 5.67 6.35
C LEU A 32 21.08 6.34 5.05
N TYR A 33 20.14 7.27 5.16
CA TYR A 33 19.55 7.92 3.97
C TYR A 33 20.52 8.89 3.29
N LYS A 34 21.42 9.52 4.04
CA LYS A 34 22.53 10.30 3.47
C LYS A 34 23.45 9.41 2.65
N GLY A 35 23.86 8.25 3.19
CA GLY A 35 24.66 7.26 2.46
C GLY A 35 23.93 6.75 1.22
N LEU A 36 22.62 6.44 1.32
CA LEU A 36 21.82 6.01 0.18
C LEU A 36 21.85 7.04 -0.97
N LEU A 37 21.67 8.32 -0.66
CA LEU A 37 21.68 9.40 -1.67
C LEU A 37 23.07 9.64 -2.28
N GLN A 38 24.13 9.22 -1.62
CA GLN A 38 25.49 9.28 -2.18
C GLN A 38 25.81 8.12 -3.14
N LEU A 39 25.11 6.98 -3.02
CA LEU A 39 25.34 5.80 -3.88
C LEU A 39 24.93 6.03 -5.33
N TYR A 40 23.86 6.81 -5.53
CA TYR A 40 23.31 7.08 -6.85
C TYR A 40 22.44 8.34 -6.81
N PRO A 41 22.39 9.15 -7.89
CA PRO A 41 21.49 10.30 -8.00
C PRO A 41 20.04 9.84 -8.24
N PHE A 42 19.38 9.38 -7.18
CA PHE A 42 17.97 8.99 -7.23
C PHE A 42 17.07 10.22 -7.42
N ASP A 43 16.08 10.12 -8.30
CA ASP A 43 15.02 11.13 -8.48
C ASP A 43 14.06 11.13 -7.30
N ALA A 44 13.83 9.96 -6.71
CA ALA A 44 12.92 9.80 -5.58
C ALA A 44 13.40 8.72 -4.60
N VAL A 45 12.90 8.79 -3.37
CA VAL A 45 13.03 7.75 -2.34
C VAL A 45 11.63 7.38 -1.85
N SER A 46 11.32 6.09 -1.81
CA SER A 46 10.11 5.56 -1.21
C SER A 46 10.48 4.73 0.02
N ILE A 47 9.89 5.07 1.17
CA ILE A 47 10.14 4.42 2.46
C ILE A 47 8.88 3.72 2.95
N GLY A 48 8.94 2.38 3.06
CA GLY A 48 7.89 1.58 3.66
C GLY A 48 7.95 1.64 5.18
N THR A 49 6.83 2.00 5.84
CA THR A 49 6.76 2.07 7.30
C THR A 49 5.38 1.77 7.86
N ARG A 50 5.30 1.69 9.20
CA ARG A 50 4.06 1.53 9.95
C ARG A 50 3.57 2.88 10.48
N PRO A 51 2.23 3.05 10.67
CA PRO A 51 1.66 4.28 11.21
C PRO A 51 2.19 4.70 12.58
N ASP A 52 2.49 3.72 13.45
CA ASP A 52 3.00 3.92 14.80
C ASP A 52 4.52 4.23 14.87
N CYS A 53 5.21 4.16 13.74
CA CYS A 53 6.66 4.41 13.65
C CYS A 53 6.99 5.79 13.06
N LEU A 54 6.13 6.79 13.29
CA LEU A 54 6.27 8.17 12.85
C LEU A 54 6.18 9.16 14.02
N PRO A 55 7.04 9.06 15.05
CA PRO A 55 7.09 10.04 16.12
C PRO A 55 7.54 11.42 15.59
N PRO A 56 7.32 12.52 16.34
CA PRO A 56 7.65 13.88 15.89
C PRO A 56 9.07 14.03 15.33
N ALA A 57 10.08 13.49 16.01
CA ALA A 57 11.47 13.58 15.58
C ALA A 57 11.71 12.92 14.20
N VAL A 58 11.05 11.79 13.93
CA VAL A 58 11.10 11.13 12.60
C VAL A 58 10.41 12.00 11.56
N LEU A 59 9.25 12.55 11.86
CA LEU A 59 8.53 13.43 10.94
C LEU A 59 9.36 14.68 10.58
N ASP A 60 10.06 15.26 11.52
CA ASP A 60 10.93 16.42 11.29
C ASP A 60 12.16 16.04 10.46
N PHE A 61 12.75 14.87 10.71
CA PHE A 61 13.79 14.30 9.85
C PHE A 61 13.30 14.10 8.41
N LEU A 62 12.10 13.52 8.21
CA LEU A 62 11.51 13.30 6.88
C LEU A 62 11.29 14.64 6.12
N VAL A 63 10.96 15.73 6.83
CA VAL A 63 10.90 17.07 6.22
C VAL A 63 12.27 17.49 5.69
N THR A 64 13.34 17.24 6.44
CA THR A 64 14.71 17.55 6.01
C THR A 64 15.11 16.69 4.79
N LEU A 65 14.77 15.39 4.82
CA LEU A 65 15.06 14.48 3.70
C LEU A 65 14.31 14.89 2.42
N LYS A 66 13.06 15.30 2.55
CA LYS A 66 12.22 15.77 1.43
C LYS A 66 12.81 17.00 0.71
N GLN A 67 13.59 17.83 1.36
CA GLN A 67 14.26 18.98 0.73
C GLN A 67 15.37 18.56 -0.24
N ARG A 68 15.85 17.32 -0.16
CA ARG A 68 16.97 16.79 -0.92
C ARG A 68 16.57 15.87 -2.07
N VAL A 69 15.38 15.25 -1.98
CA VAL A 69 14.88 14.26 -2.95
C VAL A 69 13.37 14.19 -2.89
N GLU A 70 12.70 13.82 -3.98
CA GLU A 70 11.26 13.53 -3.94
C GLU A 70 11.01 12.36 -2.97
N LEU A 71 10.24 12.61 -1.90
CA LEU A 71 10.02 11.64 -0.82
C LEU A 71 8.60 11.09 -0.84
N TRP A 72 8.50 9.75 -0.84
CA TRP A 72 7.28 9.01 -0.65
C TRP A 72 7.33 8.20 0.64
N ILE A 73 6.25 8.21 1.40
CA ILE A 73 6.05 7.29 2.53
C ILE A 73 4.98 6.29 2.14
N GLU A 74 5.34 5.01 2.11
CA GLU A 74 4.42 3.90 1.91
C GLU A 74 3.94 3.39 3.27
N LEU A 75 2.72 3.75 3.64
CA LEU A 75 2.17 3.53 4.97
C LEU A 75 1.35 2.24 5.04
N GLY A 76 1.81 1.29 5.81
CA GLY A 76 1.19 -0.03 5.98
C GLY A 76 -0.07 0.02 6.85
N VAL A 77 -1.17 0.58 6.36
CA VAL A 77 -2.47 0.68 7.05
C VAL A 77 -3.18 -0.68 7.13
N GLN A 78 -3.14 -1.45 6.05
CA GLN A 78 -3.72 -2.77 5.83
C GLN A 78 -5.25 -2.80 5.78
N THR A 79 -5.94 -2.29 6.80
CA THR A 79 -7.39 -2.15 6.90
C THR A 79 -7.76 -1.01 7.86
N ILE A 80 -9.03 -0.61 7.86
CA ILE A 80 -9.56 0.37 8.84
C ILE A 80 -10.20 -0.30 10.07
N HIS A 81 -10.30 -1.63 10.07
CA HIS A 81 -11.03 -2.39 11.09
C HIS A 81 -10.10 -2.80 12.23
N ASP A 82 -10.25 -2.16 13.40
CA ASP A 82 -9.39 -2.39 14.56
C ASP A 82 -9.43 -3.83 15.07
N ALA A 83 -10.58 -4.52 14.94
CA ALA A 83 -10.69 -5.94 15.27
C ALA A 83 -9.77 -6.79 14.38
N THR A 84 -9.74 -6.50 13.07
CA THR A 84 -8.84 -7.17 12.12
C THR A 84 -7.38 -6.81 12.40
N LEU A 85 -7.06 -5.54 12.64
CA LEU A 85 -5.69 -5.10 12.96
C LEU A 85 -5.15 -5.81 14.21
N ARG A 86 -5.98 -5.97 15.25
CA ARG A 86 -5.60 -6.77 16.44
C ARG A 86 -5.40 -8.24 16.11
N ARG A 87 -6.32 -8.84 15.32
CA ARG A 87 -6.23 -10.24 14.93
C ARG A 87 -4.94 -10.56 14.19
N VAL A 88 -4.51 -9.67 13.28
CA VAL A 88 -3.26 -9.83 12.52
C VAL A 88 -2.06 -9.14 13.18
N GLN A 89 -2.16 -8.75 14.43
CA GLN A 89 -1.09 -8.23 15.30
C GLN A 89 -0.33 -7.04 14.69
N ARG A 90 -1.05 -6.06 14.11
CA ARG A 90 -0.41 -4.91 13.44
C ARG A 90 0.25 -3.89 14.38
N GLY A 91 -0.06 -3.92 15.68
CA GLY A 91 0.54 -3.02 16.66
C GLY A 91 0.05 -1.56 16.58
N HIS A 92 -0.90 -1.24 15.70
CA HIS A 92 -1.55 0.07 15.58
C HIS A 92 -3.04 -0.09 15.28
N ASP A 93 -3.81 0.96 15.55
CA ASP A 93 -5.23 1.09 15.24
C ASP A 93 -5.50 2.02 14.05
N TRP A 94 -6.75 2.11 13.63
CA TRP A 94 -7.17 3.02 12.57
C TRP A 94 -6.98 4.49 12.93
N ALA A 95 -7.17 4.86 14.20
CA ALA A 95 -6.95 6.23 14.66
C ALA A 95 -5.48 6.63 14.52
N CYS A 96 -4.55 5.73 14.81
CA CYS A 96 -3.11 5.93 14.58
C CYS A 96 -2.82 6.14 13.08
N SER A 97 -3.39 5.31 12.21
CA SER A 97 -3.23 5.45 10.76
C SER A 97 -3.72 6.79 10.24
N ARG A 98 -4.87 7.28 10.70
CA ARG A 98 -5.39 8.61 10.32
C ARG A 98 -4.49 9.73 10.78
N ARG A 99 -3.98 9.67 12.02
CA ARG A 99 -3.03 10.69 12.54
C ARG A 99 -1.74 10.71 11.73
N ALA A 100 -1.21 9.55 11.38
CA ALA A 100 0.01 9.44 10.58
C ALA A 100 -0.19 10.07 9.18
N VAL A 101 -1.28 9.76 8.49
CA VAL A 101 -1.61 10.37 7.19
C VAL A 101 -1.76 11.88 7.31
N ALA A 102 -2.48 12.37 8.32
CA ALA A 102 -2.66 13.81 8.55
C ALA A 102 -1.33 14.51 8.82
N ALA A 103 -0.45 13.91 9.63
CA ALA A 103 0.86 14.46 9.96
C ALA A 103 1.81 14.54 8.75
N LEU A 104 1.81 13.51 7.88
CA LEU A 104 2.57 13.51 6.63
C LEU A 104 2.02 14.55 5.65
N HIS A 105 0.69 14.60 5.49
CA HIS A 105 0.03 15.56 4.61
C HIS A 105 0.30 17.02 5.03
N ALA A 106 0.20 17.33 6.33
CA ALA A 106 0.49 18.67 6.88
C ALA A 106 1.93 19.12 6.59
N ARG A 107 2.87 18.16 6.44
CA ARG A 107 4.26 18.42 6.10
C ARG A 107 4.55 18.37 4.59
N GLY A 108 3.52 18.16 3.79
CA GLY A 108 3.65 18.04 2.34
C GLY A 108 4.47 16.85 1.88
N ILE A 109 4.50 15.77 2.65
CA ILE A 109 5.16 14.50 2.28
C ILE A 109 4.17 13.64 1.53
N ARG A 110 4.55 13.13 0.35
CA ARG A 110 3.70 12.23 -0.44
C ARG A 110 3.48 10.92 0.29
N THR A 111 2.23 10.47 0.33
CA THR A 111 1.84 9.27 1.08
C THR A 111 1.08 8.30 0.20
N ALA A 112 1.61 7.08 0.05
CA ALA A 112 0.90 5.94 -0.49
C ALA A 112 0.43 5.03 0.65
N VAL A 113 -0.83 4.59 0.62
CA VAL A 113 -1.39 3.71 1.64
C VAL A 113 -1.46 2.28 1.13
N HIS A 114 -0.91 1.34 1.91
CA HIS A 114 -1.04 -0.09 1.63
C HIS A 114 -2.26 -0.66 2.34
N VAL A 115 -3.07 -1.41 1.59
CA VAL A 115 -4.21 -2.18 2.11
C VAL A 115 -4.16 -3.62 1.60
N ILE A 116 -4.74 -4.53 2.38
CA ILE A 116 -4.85 -5.94 2.05
C ILE A 116 -6.33 -6.30 1.98
N LEU A 117 -6.77 -6.87 0.86
CA LEU A 117 -8.12 -7.41 0.71
C LEU A 117 -8.07 -8.93 0.97
N GLY A 118 -9.01 -9.40 1.78
CA GLY A 118 -9.10 -10.81 2.16
C GLY A 118 -8.51 -11.15 3.54
N LEU A 119 -8.25 -10.17 4.39
CA LEU A 119 -7.82 -10.42 5.76
C LEU A 119 -8.85 -11.27 6.52
N PRO A 120 -8.42 -12.19 7.41
CA PRO A 120 -9.31 -13.12 8.11
C PRO A 120 -10.44 -12.41 8.85
N GLY A 121 -11.68 -12.84 8.59
CA GLY A 121 -12.90 -12.28 9.20
C GLY A 121 -13.45 -11.04 8.48
N GLU A 122 -12.79 -10.52 7.47
CA GLU A 122 -13.32 -9.42 6.67
C GLU A 122 -14.29 -9.91 5.58
N THR A 123 -15.30 -9.11 5.31
CA THR A 123 -16.34 -9.35 4.31
C THR A 123 -16.31 -8.25 3.24
N ARG A 124 -17.12 -8.40 2.19
CA ARG A 124 -17.27 -7.35 1.15
C ARG A 124 -17.66 -6.00 1.74
N GLU A 125 -18.46 -5.98 2.80
CA GLU A 125 -18.83 -4.74 3.49
C GLU A 125 -17.64 -4.08 4.18
N HIS A 126 -16.71 -4.85 4.75
CA HIS A 126 -15.48 -4.33 5.33
C HIS A 126 -14.60 -3.66 4.25
N PHE A 127 -14.44 -4.29 3.09
CA PHE A 127 -13.67 -3.71 1.98
C PHE A 127 -14.31 -2.43 1.45
N ARG A 128 -15.65 -2.41 1.32
CA ARG A 128 -16.39 -1.22 0.92
C ARG A 128 -16.13 -0.05 1.87
N ARG A 129 -16.27 -0.29 3.17
CA ARG A 129 -16.00 0.73 4.21
C ARG A 129 -14.54 1.20 4.18
N THR A 130 -13.61 0.29 3.96
CA THR A 130 -12.19 0.63 3.82
C THR A 130 -11.97 1.55 2.62
N ALA A 131 -12.50 1.23 1.44
CA ALA A 131 -12.39 2.09 0.26
C ALA A 131 -12.99 3.49 0.50
N GLU A 132 -14.19 3.56 1.07
CA GLU A 132 -14.87 4.82 1.38
C GLU A 132 -14.12 5.67 2.42
N ALA A 133 -13.47 5.04 3.40
CA ALA A 133 -12.65 5.74 4.39
C ALA A 133 -11.37 6.28 3.75
N LEU A 134 -10.67 5.48 2.94
CA LEU A 134 -9.48 5.93 2.20
C LEU A 134 -9.81 7.06 1.23
N ALA A 135 -10.95 7.00 0.56
CA ALA A 135 -11.39 8.07 -0.35
C ALA A 135 -11.51 9.44 0.33
N ARG A 136 -11.63 9.50 1.65
CA ARG A 136 -11.70 10.74 2.45
C ARG A 136 -10.35 11.22 2.97
N LEU A 137 -9.32 10.37 2.92
CA LEU A 137 -8.00 10.74 3.43
C LEU A 137 -7.21 11.56 2.39
N PRO A 138 -6.36 12.48 2.83
CA PRO A 138 -5.48 13.24 1.96
C PRO A 138 -4.23 12.42 1.59
N ILE A 139 -4.43 11.34 0.82
CA ILE A 139 -3.39 10.43 0.35
C ILE A 139 -3.13 10.66 -1.14
N ASP A 140 -1.91 10.39 -1.57
CA ASP A 140 -1.44 10.61 -2.95
C ASP A 140 -1.51 9.36 -3.82
N ALA A 141 -1.54 8.17 -3.20
CA ALA A 141 -1.68 6.89 -3.92
C ALA A 141 -2.19 5.78 -3.01
N VAL A 142 -2.64 4.68 -3.62
CA VAL A 142 -2.99 3.43 -2.92
C VAL A 142 -2.25 2.25 -3.54
N LYS A 143 -1.79 1.35 -2.68
CA LYS A 143 -1.21 0.07 -3.03
C LYS A 143 -2.09 -1.04 -2.45
N ILE A 144 -2.69 -1.84 -3.31
CA ILE A 144 -3.65 -2.87 -2.92
C ILE A 144 -3.00 -4.23 -3.06
N HIS A 145 -3.15 -5.06 -2.05
CA HIS A 145 -2.66 -6.44 -2.04
C HIS A 145 -3.82 -7.40 -1.81
N ASN A 146 -3.81 -8.53 -2.50
CA ASN A 146 -4.56 -9.70 -2.06
C ASN A 146 -3.85 -10.34 -0.86
N LEU A 147 -4.61 -10.95 0.03
CA LEU A 147 -4.01 -11.72 1.12
C LEU A 147 -3.21 -12.89 0.56
N HIS A 148 -1.95 -13.01 1.01
CA HIS A 148 -1.13 -14.20 0.84
C HIS A 148 -0.84 -14.83 2.19
N VAL A 149 -1.12 -16.11 2.32
CA VAL A 149 -0.68 -16.94 3.44
C VAL A 149 0.71 -17.47 3.09
N VAL A 150 1.72 -17.01 3.80
CA VAL A 150 3.13 -17.29 3.51
C VAL A 150 3.71 -18.24 4.54
N GLN A 151 4.54 -19.21 4.14
CA GLN A 151 5.19 -20.16 5.04
C GLN A 151 5.98 -19.46 6.14
N HIS A 152 6.16 -20.16 7.24
CA HIS A 152 6.91 -19.67 8.40
C HIS A 152 6.31 -18.40 9.05
N THR A 153 5.02 -18.16 8.84
CA THR A 153 4.27 -17.08 9.51
C THR A 153 3.22 -17.67 10.44
N GLN A 154 2.89 -16.95 11.51
CA GLN A 154 1.81 -17.29 12.41
C GLN A 154 0.46 -17.44 11.68
N LEU A 155 0.25 -16.64 10.62
CA LEU A 155 -0.95 -16.74 9.79
C LEU A 155 -1.02 -18.08 9.04
N ALA A 156 0.12 -18.63 8.59
CA ALA A 156 0.16 -19.95 7.96
C ALA A 156 -0.13 -21.08 8.96
N GLU A 157 0.32 -20.94 10.20
CA GLU A 157 0.00 -21.90 11.26
C GLU A 157 -1.51 -21.88 11.58
N GLN A 158 -2.09 -20.70 11.72
CA GLN A 158 -3.53 -20.53 11.90
C GLN A 158 -4.32 -21.10 10.72
N TYR A 159 -3.89 -20.84 9.48
CA TYR A 159 -4.55 -21.35 8.28
C TYR A 159 -4.50 -22.88 8.18
N ARG A 160 -3.41 -23.52 8.63
CA ARG A 160 -3.32 -24.99 8.67
C ARG A 160 -4.19 -25.62 9.75
N ALA A 161 -4.31 -24.94 10.90
CA ALA A 161 -5.11 -25.42 12.04
C ALA A 161 -6.62 -25.23 11.81
N ASP A 162 -7.01 -24.08 11.26
CA ASP A 162 -8.40 -23.69 10.97
C ASP A 162 -8.44 -22.86 9.68
N PRO A 163 -8.60 -23.51 8.51
CA PRO A 163 -8.60 -22.83 7.22
C PRO A 163 -9.72 -21.80 7.11
N PHE A 164 -9.35 -20.58 6.78
CA PHE A 164 -10.27 -19.49 6.46
C PHE A 164 -10.32 -19.22 4.96
N PRO A 165 -11.40 -18.62 4.42
CA PRO A 165 -11.51 -18.32 2.99
C PRO A 165 -10.40 -17.40 2.52
N VAL A 166 -9.76 -17.77 1.41
CA VAL A 166 -8.83 -16.95 0.62
C VAL A 166 -9.42 -16.80 -0.79
N PHE A 167 -9.13 -15.69 -1.45
CA PHE A 167 -9.73 -15.41 -2.75
C PHE A 167 -8.98 -16.11 -3.89
N ASP A 168 -9.73 -16.80 -4.76
CA ASP A 168 -9.30 -17.09 -6.13
C ASP A 168 -9.24 -15.79 -6.97
N GLU A 169 -8.74 -15.88 -8.19
CA GLU A 169 -8.55 -14.73 -9.08
C GLU A 169 -9.86 -14.03 -9.41
N GLU A 170 -10.92 -14.79 -9.68
CA GLU A 170 -12.21 -14.25 -10.06
C GLU A 170 -12.87 -13.49 -8.91
N THR A 171 -12.95 -14.13 -7.74
CA THR A 171 -13.50 -13.52 -6.53
C THR A 171 -12.71 -12.27 -6.13
N TYR A 172 -11.37 -12.34 -6.20
CA TYR A 172 -10.53 -11.20 -5.92
C TYR A 172 -10.76 -10.05 -6.90
N ALA A 173 -10.84 -10.34 -8.21
CA ALA A 173 -11.12 -9.31 -9.21
C ALA A 173 -12.46 -8.63 -8.96
N GLN A 174 -13.51 -9.37 -8.59
CA GLN A 174 -14.82 -8.80 -8.25
C GLN A 174 -14.75 -7.86 -7.04
N VAL A 175 -14.07 -8.29 -5.97
CA VAL A 175 -13.85 -7.48 -4.77
C VAL A 175 -13.02 -6.23 -5.08
N LEU A 176 -11.95 -6.39 -5.85
CA LEU A 176 -11.06 -5.31 -6.26
C LEU A 176 -11.78 -4.27 -7.12
N ILE A 177 -12.58 -4.71 -8.11
CA ILE A 177 -13.37 -3.80 -8.95
C ILE A 177 -14.33 -2.99 -8.07
N ASP A 178 -15.03 -3.63 -7.14
CA ASP A 178 -15.96 -2.95 -6.23
C ASP A 178 -15.24 -1.95 -5.31
N PHE A 179 -14.02 -2.27 -4.90
CA PHE A 179 -13.13 -1.39 -4.13
C PHE A 179 -12.67 -0.17 -4.95
N LEU A 180 -12.16 -0.39 -6.16
CA LEU A 180 -11.66 0.66 -7.07
C LEU A 180 -12.75 1.66 -7.43
N ARG A 181 -13.98 1.19 -7.67
CA ARG A 181 -15.13 2.04 -8.00
C ARG A 181 -15.43 3.08 -6.91
N ARG A 182 -15.05 2.83 -5.65
CA ARG A 182 -15.26 3.73 -4.50
C ARG A 182 -14.10 4.66 -4.21
N LEU A 183 -12.93 4.41 -4.79
CA LEU A 183 -11.80 5.33 -4.69
C LEU A 183 -11.98 6.49 -5.68
N PRO A 184 -11.44 7.68 -5.41
CA PRO A 184 -11.49 8.78 -6.37
C PRO A 184 -10.86 8.40 -7.72
N ALA A 185 -11.48 8.83 -8.83
CA ALA A 185 -11.04 8.50 -10.18
C ALA A 185 -9.58 8.92 -10.47
N GLY A 186 -9.15 10.05 -9.91
CA GLY A 186 -7.78 10.58 -10.08
C GLY A 186 -6.77 10.06 -9.06
N LEU A 187 -7.14 9.13 -8.16
CA LEU A 187 -6.20 8.59 -7.17
C LEU A 187 -5.33 7.50 -7.82
N PRO A 188 -4.00 7.66 -7.91
CA PRO A 188 -3.11 6.66 -8.47
C PRO A 188 -3.17 5.33 -7.71
N ILE A 189 -3.27 4.23 -8.46
CA ILE A 189 -3.19 2.86 -7.94
C ILE A 189 -1.82 2.30 -8.33
N MET A 190 -0.91 2.23 -7.36
CA MET A 190 0.47 1.80 -7.61
C MET A 190 0.58 0.29 -7.82
N ARG A 191 -0.34 -0.47 -7.22
CA ARG A 191 -0.37 -1.94 -7.30
C ARG A 191 -1.77 -2.44 -7.01
N VAL A 192 -2.16 -3.57 -7.61
CA VAL A 192 -3.46 -4.22 -7.40
C VAL A 192 -3.34 -5.67 -6.93
N THR A 193 -2.14 -6.24 -6.95
CA THR A 193 -1.84 -7.60 -6.49
C THR A 193 -0.40 -7.68 -6.03
N THR A 194 -0.05 -8.72 -5.28
CA THR A 194 1.33 -8.98 -4.82
C THR A 194 1.85 -10.28 -5.39
N ASP A 195 3.16 -10.44 -5.38
CA ASP A 195 3.84 -11.68 -5.71
C ASP A 195 4.52 -12.25 -4.45
N THR A 196 4.46 -13.55 -4.29
CA THR A 196 5.21 -14.32 -3.28
C THR A 196 5.94 -15.44 -4.00
N ALA A 197 7.17 -15.73 -3.60
CA ALA A 197 7.92 -16.84 -4.17
C ALA A 197 7.09 -18.14 -4.08
N LYS A 198 7.07 -18.91 -5.17
CA LYS A 198 6.22 -20.12 -5.27
C LYS A 198 6.47 -21.12 -4.13
N GLY A 199 7.71 -21.21 -3.64
CA GLY A 199 8.08 -22.07 -2.52
C GLY A 199 7.54 -21.62 -1.17
N ASP A 200 7.26 -20.32 -1.00
CA ASP A 200 6.83 -19.73 0.25
C ASP A 200 5.32 -19.54 0.35
N LEU A 201 4.61 -19.56 -0.79
CA LEU A 201 3.18 -19.35 -0.85
C LEU A 201 2.39 -20.60 -0.46
N VAL A 202 1.62 -20.51 0.62
CA VAL A 202 0.68 -21.55 1.06
C VAL A 202 -0.66 -21.39 0.33
N ALA A 203 -1.22 -20.16 0.38
CA ALA A 203 -2.51 -19.82 -0.25
C ALA A 203 -2.64 -18.29 -0.50
N PRO A 204 -3.46 -17.87 -1.49
CA PRO A 204 -4.11 -18.67 -2.51
C PRO A 204 -3.09 -19.14 -3.58
N ARG A 205 -3.43 -20.19 -4.33
CA ARG A 205 -2.67 -20.58 -5.52
C ARG A 205 -3.45 -20.16 -6.75
N TRP A 206 -2.91 -19.19 -7.46
CA TRP A 206 -3.49 -18.65 -8.68
C TRP A 206 -2.81 -19.22 -9.92
N ASP A 207 -3.58 -19.41 -10.98
CA ASP A 207 -3.07 -19.82 -12.30
C ASP A 207 -2.61 -18.63 -13.14
N LEU A 208 -3.12 -17.44 -12.83
CA LEU A 208 -2.75 -16.20 -13.51
C LEU A 208 -1.51 -15.58 -12.85
N ASP A 209 -0.50 -15.28 -13.68
CA ASP A 209 0.55 -14.37 -13.27
C ASP A 209 0.02 -12.93 -13.20
N LYS A 210 0.83 -12.04 -12.69
CA LYS A 210 0.46 -10.63 -12.47
C LYS A 210 0.04 -9.89 -13.75
N ALA A 211 0.70 -10.15 -14.88
CA ALA A 211 0.38 -9.49 -16.14
C ALA A 211 -0.97 -9.97 -16.68
N ARG A 212 -1.20 -11.27 -16.67
CA ARG A 212 -2.46 -11.89 -17.08
C ARG A 212 -3.62 -11.50 -16.16
N PHE A 213 -3.38 -11.41 -14.84
CA PHE A 213 -4.39 -10.91 -13.91
C PHE A 213 -4.76 -9.45 -14.18
N LEU A 214 -3.79 -8.58 -14.47
CA LEU A 214 -4.07 -7.19 -14.83
C LEU A 214 -4.90 -7.07 -16.11
N ASP A 215 -4.62 -7.89 -17.09
CA ASP A 215 -5.37 -7.94 -18.35
C ASP A 215 -6.80 -8.44 -18.12
N TYR A 216 -6.95 -9.52 -17.36
CA TYR A 216 -8.26 -10.02 -16.91
C TYR A 216 -9.09 -8.97 -16.17
N LEU A 217 -8.45 -8.24 -15.24
CA LEU A 217 -9.10 -7.16 -14.50
C LEU A 217 -9.60 -6.04 -15.44
N ARG A 218 -8.76 -5.58 -16.36
CA ARG A 218 -9.10 -4.54 -17.33
C ARG A 218 -10.25 -4.95 -18.23
N THR A 219 -10.17 -6.15 -18.82
CA THR A 219 -11.19 -6.71 -19.69
C THR A 219 -12.52 -6.86 -18.94
N THR A 220 -12.49 -7.34 -17.70
CA THR A 220 -13.68 -7.48 -16.86
C THR A 220 -14.32 -6.13 -16.55
N MET A 221 -13.53 -5.10 -16.21
CA MET A 221 -14.03 -3.75 -15.97
C MET A 221 -14.66 -3.17 -17.24
N GLN A 222 -14.01 -3.32 -18.39
CA GLN A 222 -14.52 -2.86 -19.67
C GLN A 222 -15.83 -3.55 -20.07
N ALA A 223 -15.91 -4.87 -19.96
CA ALA A 223 -17.10 -5.65 -20.26
C ALA A 223 -18.31 -5.26 -19.36
N ARG A 224 -18.05 -4.85 -18.14
CA ARG A 224 -19.08 -4.38 -17.19
C ARG A 224 -19.39 -2.88 -17.34
N GLY A 225 -18.72 -2.13 -18.18
CA GLY A 225 -18.88 -0.70 -18.31
C GLY A 225 -18.56 0.10 -17.03
N VAL A 226 -17.66 -0.42 -16.17
CA VAL A 226 -17.32 0.21 -14.89
C VAL A 226 -15.89 0.74 -14.88
N ARG A 227 -15.64 1.75 -14.07
CA ARG A 227 -14.32 2.38 -13.93
C ARG A 227 -14.04 2.80 -12.48
N GLN A 228 -12.79 3.06 -12.20
CA GLN A 228 -12.40 3.66 -10.93
C GLN A 228 -13.18 4.96 -10.70
N GLY A 229 -13.75 5.10 -9.52
CA GLY A 229 -14.41 6.33 -9.09
C GLY A 229 -15.88 6.45 -9.45
N ASP A 230 -16.49 5.53 -10.20
CA ASP A 230 -17.90 5.64 -10.61
C ASP A 230 -18.90 5.49 -9.46
N LEU A 231 -18.48 4.98 -8.31
CA LEU A 231 -19.22 4.95 -7.05
C LEU A 231 -18.60 5.84 -5.96
N ALA A 232 -17.58 6.62 -6.29
CA ALA A 232 -16.94 7.51 -5.33
C ALA A 232 -17.89 8.64 -4.95
N ARG A 233 -18.06 8.87 -3.64
CA ARG A 233 -18.80 10.05 -3.17
C ARG A 233 -17.95 11.30 -3.43
N PRO A 234 -18.56 12.42 -3.88
CA PRO A 234 -17.85 13.69 -4.05
C PRO A 234 -17.12 14.05 -2.75
N ARG A 235 -15.84 14.38 -2.86
CA ARG A 235 -15.12 15.00 -1.73
C ARG A 235 -15.63 16.41 -1.55
N ASN A 236 -16.06 16.75 -0.33
CA ASN A 236 -16.21 18.14 0.08
C ASN A 236 -14.79 18.74 0.27
N GLY A 237 -14.21 19.27 -0.78
CA GLY A 237 -12.87 19.86 -0.76
C GLY A 237 -12.06 19.52 -2.02
N ARG A 238 -11.50 20.53 -2.66
CA ARG A 238 -10.68 20.39 -3.87
C ARG A 238 -9.40 19.61 -3.56
N PHE A 239 -9.12 18.56 -4.34
CA PHE A 239 -7.75 18.09 -4.48
C PHE A 239 -6.94 19.24 -5.10
N HIS A 240 -6.01 19.79 -4.38
CA HIS A 240 -4.90 20.46 -5.02
C HIS A 240 -4.02 19.34 -5.62
N THR A 241 -4.17 19.09 -6.91
CA THR A 241 -3.08 18.51 -7.68
C THR A 241 -1.91 19.46 -7.48
N ARG A 242 -0.95 19.05 -6.67
CA ARG A 242 0.31 19.79 -6.55
C ARG A 242 1.02 19.63 -7.89
N PRO A 243 1.56 20.73 -8.46
CA PRO A 243 2.33 20.69 -9.68
C PRO A 243 3.54 19.79 -9.56
#